data_15ce883ee456fba7e93f1382c3dabb49
#
_entry.id   15ce883ee456fba7e93f1382c3dabb49
#
_cell.length_a   1.000
_cell.length_b   1.000
_cell.length_c   1.000
_cell.angle_alpha   90.00
_cell.angle_beta   90.00
_cell.angle_gamma   90.00
#
_symmetry.space_group_name_H-M   'P 1'
#
loop_
_entity.id
_entity.type
_entity.pdbx_description
1 polymer ?
#
loop_
_entity_poly.entity_id
_entity_poly.type
_entity_poly.pdbx_seq_one_letter_code
_entity_poly.pdbx_strand_id
1 'polypeptide(L)'
;MAARISLRDYQRELAARLQGAAGRRAASKLGLQVGAEAWLVDLTEAGEVVPVPPITPVPLARPWFRGVANIRGNLYGVVDFSAFLGGPAAAASEQARLLLLGERFRMGCALLVDRSLGLRNLEQLRPLAPAASRVPWVRAEYGDKEGMRWKELHVAQLVQQPEFLAAGA
;
A
#
# COMPACT_ATOMS: atom_id res chain seq x y z
N MET A 1 -25.01 28.00 -35.36
CA MET A 1 -26.05 27.54 -34.39
C MET A 1 -25.36 26.85 -33.25
N ALA A 2 -25.28 27.46 -32.09
CA ALA A 2 -24.74 26.81 -30.88
C ALA A 2 -25.78 25.81 -30.36
N ALA A 3 -25.45 24.55 -30.37
CA ALA A 3 -26.28 23.49 -29.79
C ALA A 3 -26.42 23.78 -28.28
N ARG A 4 -27.63 24.08 -27.83
CA ARG A 4 -27.96 24.18 -26.42
C ARG A 4 -27.87 22.78 -25.82
N ILE A 5 -26.75 22.46 -25.18
CA ILE A 5 -26.62 21.27 -24.37
C ILE A 5 -27.64 21.39 -23.24
N SER A 6 -28.59 20.45 -23.18
CA SER A 6 -29.56 20.42 -22.10
C SER A 6 -28.86 20.18 -20.75
N LEU A 7 -29.32 20.86 -19.70
CA LEU A 7 -28.79 20.65 -18.33
C LEU A 7 -28.81 19.17 -17.95
N ARG A 8 -29.78 18.41 -18.42
CA ARG A 8 -29.89 16.97 -18.24
C ARG A 8 -28.77 16.18 -18.93
N ASP A 9 -28.39 16.60 -20.13
CA ASP A 9 -27.30 15.96 -20.89
C ASP A 9 -25.95 16.24 -20.25
N TYR A 10 -25.75 17.48 -19.77
CA TYR A 10 -24.56 17.84 -19.00
C TYR A 10 -24.45 17.04 -17.68
N GLN A 11 -25.57 16.91 -16.95
CA GLN A 11 -25.61 16.11 -15.73
C GLN A 11 -25.31 14.63 -15.98
N ARG A 12 -25.83 14.05 -17.08
CA ARG A 12 -25.52 12.65 -17.47
C ARG A 12 -24.07 12.48 -17.85
N GLU A 13 -23.51 13.42 -18.59
CA GLU A 13 -22.09 13.38 -18.99
C GLU A 13 -21.19 13.51 -17.77
N LEU A 14 -21.50 14.41 -16.84
CA LEU A 14 -20.77 14.59 -15.60
C LEU A 14 -20.85 13.33 -14.73
N ALA A 15 -22.03 12.73 -14.59
CA ALA A 15 -22.21 11.47 -13.86
C ALA A 15 -21.42 10.32 -14.49
N ALA A 16 -21.42 10.20 -15.82
CA ALA A 16 -20.63 9.19 -16.53
C ALA A 16 -19.13 9.41 -16.36
N ARG A 17 -18.65 10.64 -16.38
CA ARG A 17 -17.25 11.00 -16.11
C ARG A 17 -16.83 10.67 -14.67
N LEU A 18 -17.69 10.96 -13.70
CA LEU A 18 -17.45 10.63 -12.29
C LEU A 18 -17.43 9.11 -12.05
N GLN A 19 -18.37 8.39 -12.66
CA GLN A 19 -18.39 6.92 -12.57
C GLN A 19 -17.16 6.30 -13.27
N GLY A 20 -16.76 6.79 -14.43
CA GLY A 20 -15.56 6.34 -15.12
C GLY A 20 -14.27 6.69 -14.36
N ALA A 21 -14.21 7.83 -13.65
CA ALA A 21 -13.09 8.19 -12.79
C ALA A 21 -13.05 7.33 -11.52
N ALA A 22 -14.19 7.03 -10.92
CA ALA A 22 -14.30 6.13 -9.77
C ALA A 22 -13.90 4.69 -10.15
N GLY A 23 -14.34 4.19 -11.31
CA GLY A 23 -13.94 2.88 -11.83
C GLY A 23 -12.44 2.79 -12.10
N ARG A 24 -11.84 3.83 -12.69
CA ARG A 24 -10.38 3.90 -12.90
C ARG A 24 -9.61 3.96 -11.60
N ARG A 25 -10.10 4.66 -10.58
CA ARG A 25 -9.50 4.66 -9.24
C ARG A 25 -9.60 3.29 -8.57
N ALA A 26 -10.73 2.61 -8.69
CA ALA A 26 -10.90 1.26 -8.16
C ALA A 26 -9.99 0.23 -8.85
N ALA A 27 -9.68 0.43 -10.14
CA ALA A 27 -8.76 -0.41 -10.88
C ALA A 27 -7.28 -0.07 -10.65
N SER A 28 -6.97 1.07 -10.02
CA SER A 28 -5.59 1.50 -9.76
C SER A 28 -5.16 1.13 -8.35
N LYS A 29 -3.99 0.51 -8.25
CA LYS A 29 -3.32 0.15 -7.00
C LYS A 29 -1.98 0.87 -6.90
N LEU A 30 -1.54 1.12 -5.68
CA LEU A 30 -0.20 1.62 -5.42
C LEU A 30 0.79 0.45 -5.49
N GLY A 31 1.80 0.56 -6.34
CA GLY A 31 2.90 -0.41 -6.43
C GLY A 31 4.02 -0.07 -5.47
N LEU A 32 4.55 -1.08 -4.79
CA LEU A 32 5.64 -0.98 -3.82
C LEU A 32 6.68 -2.07 -4.08
N GLN A 33 7.96 -1.73 -3.90
CA GLN A 33 9.06 -2.69 -3.83
C GLN A 33 9.35 -2.99 -2.36
N VAL A 34 9.36 -4.27 -2.01
CA VAL A 34 9.66 -4.77 -0.66
C VAL A 34 10.65 -5.93 -0.78
N GLY A 35 11.93 -5.66 -0.52
CA GLY A 35 12.99 -6.62 -0.83
C GLY A 35 12.99 -6.98 -2.32
N ALA A 36 12.96 -8.27 -2.62
CA ALA A 36 12.88 -8.77 -3.99
C ALA A 36 11.45 -8.86 -4.55
N GLU A 37 10.44 -8.51 -3.75
CA GLU A 37 9.03 -8.68 -4.10
C GLU A 37 8.37 -7.37 -4.51
N ALA A 38 7.40 -7.46 -5.43
CA ALA A 38 6.54 -6.36 -5.82
C ALA A 38 5.14 -6.54 -5.17
N TRP A 39 4.65 -5.47 -4.57
CA TRP A 39 3.39 -5.44 -3.86
C TRP A 39 2.45 -4.39 -4.42
N LEU A 40 1.17 -4.65 -4.30
CA LEU A 40 0.08 -3.73 -4.64
C LEU A 40 -0.71 -3.42 -3.37
N VAL A 41 -1.07 -2.16 -3.19
CA VAL A 41 -1.93 -1.73 -2.08
C VAL A 41 -3.11 -0.94 -2.63
N ASP A 42 -4.30 -1.22 -2.11
CA ASP A 42 -5.50 -0.46 -2.45
C ASP A 42 -5.35 0.99 -1.96
N LEU A 43 -5.68 1.95 -2.82
CA LEU A 43 -5.60 3.37 -2.48
C LEU A 43 -6.53 3.76 -1.34
N THR A 44 -7.59 2.98 -1.09
CA THR A 44 -8.49 3.20 0.04
C THR A 44 -7.92 2.67 1.37
N GLU A 45 -6.97 1.75 1.31
CA GLU A 45 -6.27 1.20 2.47
C GLU A 45 -4.94 1.92 2.74
N ALA A 46 -4.30 2.45 1.69
CA ALA A 46 -3.15 3.32 1.82
C ALA A 46 -3.59 4.71 2.30
N GLY A 47 -2.89 5.25 3.25
CA GLY A 47 -3.03 6.65 3.63
C GLY A 47 -2.17 7.52 2.70
N GLU A 48 -0.91 7.65 3.01
CA GLU A 48 0.03 8.49 2.28
C GLU A 48 1.38 7.79 2.14
N VAL A 49 2.12 8.08 1.08
CA VAL A 49 3.52 7.67 0.92
C VAL A 49 4.41 8.89 1.16
N VAL A 50 5.31 8.79 2.12
CA VAL A 50 6.20 9.88 2.51
C VAL A 50 7.66 9.43 2.49
N PRO A 51 8.62 10.36 2.31
CA PRO A 51 10.02 10.07 2.56
C PRO A 51 10.23 9.60 4.00
N VAL A 52 11.26 8.80 4.22
CA VAL A 52 11.58 8.29 5.57
C VAL A 52 12.17 9.41 6.43
N PRO A 53 11.47 9.84 7.50
CA PRO A 53 12.03 10.80 8.46
C PRO A 53 12.96 10.08 9.43
N PRO A 54 13.64 10.81 10.34
CA PRO A 54 14.36 10.19 11.43
C PRO A 54 13.47 9.26 12.25
N ILE A 55 13.95 8.04 12.51
CA ILE A 55 13.24 7.02 13.29
C ILE A 55 13.94 6.87 14.63
N THR A 56 13.19 6.96 15.71
CA THR A 56 13.69 6.74 17.07
C THR A 56 13.46 5.26 17.43
N PRO A 57 14.53 4.46 17.64
CA PRO A 57 14.41 3.08 18.05
C PRO A 57 13.68 2.93 19.38
N VAL A 58 12.91 1.85 19.52
CA VAL A 58 12.26 1.46 20.78
C VAL A 58 12.99 0.26 21.35
N PRO A 59 13.45 0.29 22.62
CA PRO A 59 14.09 -0.84 23.27
C PRO A 59 13.15 -2.06 23.36
N LEU A 60 13.70 -3.27 23.32
CA LEU A 60 12.96 -4.53 23.47
C LEU A 60 11.82 -4.70 22.45
N ALA A 61 11.97 -4.10 21.28
CA ALA A 61 11.04 -4.31 20.17
C ALA A 61 11.50 -5.47 19.26
N ARG A 62 10.57 -6.03 18.53
CA ARG A 62 10.87 -7.06 17.50
C ARG A 62 11.82 -6.51 16.44
N PRO A 63 12.67 -7.34 15.82
CA PRO A 63 13.67 -6.88 14.82
C PRO A 63 13.07 -6.13 13.63
N TRP A 64 11.84 -6.44 13.26
CA TRP A 64 11.11 -5.79 12.17
C TRP A 64 10.44 -4.47 12.59
N PHE A 65 10.35 -4.16 13.89
CA PHE A 65 9.84 -2.88 14.37
C PHE A 65 11.02 -1.90 14.51
N ARG A 66 11.09 -0.91 13.63
CA ARG A 66 12.22 0.02 13.55
C ARG A 66 12.18 1.11 14.62
N GLY A 67 11.03 1.34 15.20
CA GLY A 67 10.83 2.39 16.19
C GLY A 67 9.66 3.30 15.85
N VAL A 68 9.75 4.56 16.28
CA VAL A 68 8.70 5.56 16.04
C VAL A 68 9.24 6.73 15.25
N ALA A 69 8.40 7.32 14.42
CA ALA A 69 8.70 8.50 13.63
C ALA A 69 7.61 9.57 13.81
N ASN A 70 8.01 10.83 13.85
CA ASN A 70 7.08 11.95 13.84
C ASN A 70 6.85 12.40 12.40
N ILE A 71 5.60 12.38 11.98
CA ILE A 71 5.18 12.83 10.66
C ILE A 71 4.12 13.90 10.85
N ARG A 72 4.48 15.15 10.61
CA ARG A 72 3.58 16.32 10.75
C ARG A 72 2.93 16.41 12.13
N GLY A 73 3.68 16.11 13.19
CA GLY A 73 3.19 16.18 14.57
C GLY A 73 2.50 14.92 15.08
N ASN A 74 2.30 13.92 14.23
CA ASN A 74 1.73 12.63 14.61
C ASN A 74 2.82 11.56 14.73
N LEU A 75 2.77 10.75 15.76
CA LEU A 75 3.68 9.62 15.96
C LEU A 75 3.15 8.38 15.24
N TYR A 76 4.05 7.77 14.47
CA TYR A 76 3.80 6.51 13.76
C TYR A 76 4.79 5.44 14.20
N GLY A 77 4.29 4.25 14.52
CA GLY A 77 5.14 3.07 14.64
C GLY A 77 5.60 2.63 13.25
N VAL A 78 6.90 2.43 13.09
CA VAL A 78 7.52 2.07 11.80
C VAL A 78 7.83 0.58 11.77
N VAL A 79 7.17 -0.13 10.89
CA VAL A 79 7.38 -1.55 10.60
C VAL A 79 8.21 -1.70 9.33
N ASP A 80 9.36 -2.33 9.42
CA ASP A 80 10.12 -2.77 8.26
C ASP A 80 9.39 -3.96 7.62
N PHE A 81 8.72 -3.70 6.52
CA PHE A 81 7.81 -4.70 5.95
C PHE A 81 8.57 -5.90 5.37
N SER A 82 9.77 -5.69 4.79
CA SER A 82 10.62 -6.79 4.34
C SER A 82 11.04 -7.69 5.50
N ALA A 83 11.52 -7.10 6.59
CA ALA A 83 11.92 -7.86 7.78
C ALA A 83 10.72 -8.56 8.44
N PHE A 84 9.54 -7.95 8.46
CA PHE A 84 8.31 -8.57 8.95
C PHE A 84 7.93 -9.82 8.13
N LEU A 85 8.14 -9.79 6.83
CA LEU A 85 7.92 -10.93 5.94
C LEU A 85 9.02 -12.01 6.04
N GLY A 86 10.02 -11.84 6.89
CA GLY A 86 11.14 -12.75 7.06
C GLY A 86 12.30 -12.54 6.08
N GLY A 87 12.25 -11.45 5.32
CA GLY A 87 13.32 -11.03 4.42
C GLY A 87 14.40 -10.20 5.14
N PRO A 88 15.40 -9.72 4.38
CA PRO A 88 16.41 -8.81 4.92
C PRO A 88 15.78 -7.47 5.31
N ALA A 89 16.37 -6.80 6.30
CA ALA A 89 15.94 -5.46 6.67
C ALA A 89 16.09 -4.50 5.48
N ALA A 90 15.13 -3.59 5.33
CA ALA A 90 15.17 -2.59 4.28
C ALA A 90 16.45 -1.74 4.41
N ALA A 91 17.16 -1.57 3.30
CA ALA A 91 18.36 -0.76 3.26
C ALA A 91 18.02 0.73 3.44
N ALA A 92 18.93 1.46 4.13
CA ALA A 92 18.84 2.91 4.16
C ALA A 92 19.11 3.44 2.74
N SER A 93 18.11 4.07 2.14
CA SER A 93 18.13 4.55 0.77
C SER A 93 17.30 5.82 0.64
N GLU A 94 17.71 6.74 -0.21
CA GLU A 94 16.90 7.91 -0.57
C GLU A 94 15.59 7.55 -1.26
N GLN A 95 15.51 6.35 -1.84
CA GLN A 95 14.30 5.82 -2.48
C GLN A 95 13.33 5.21 -1.50
N ALA A 96 13.78 4.83 -0.30
CA ALA A 96 12.95 4.26 0.74
C ALA A 96 11.78 5.18 1.09
N ARG A 97 10.64 4.59 1.37
CA ARG A 97 9.40 5.31 1.69
C ARG A 97 8.71 4.69 2.89
N LEU A 98 7.95 5.52 3.58
CA LEU A 98 6.94 5.05 4.52
C LEU A 98 5.57 5.10 3.86
N LEU A 99 4.89 3.97 3.85
CA LEU A 99 3.47 3.89 3.54
C LEU A 99 2.71 4.06 4.85
N LEU A 100 2.06 5.20 5.05
CA LEU A 100 1.17 5.40 6.17
C LEU A 100 -0.09 4.58 5.95
N LEU A 101 -0.49 3.77 6.93
CA LEU A 101 -1.74 3.05 6.83
C LEU A 101 -2.91 4.02 7.00
N GLY A 102 -3.99 3.77 6.25
CA GLY A 102 -5.15 4.66 6.24
C GLY A 102 -5.71 4.91 7.64
N GLU A 103 -6.17 6.14 7.90
CA GLU A 103 -6.72 6.55 9.21
C GLU A 103 -7.86 5.66 9.70
N ARG A 104 -8.58 5.01 8.78
CA ARG A 104 -9.65 4.06 9.12
C ARG A 104 -9.19 2.89 9.99
N PHE A 105 -7.90 2.56 9.98
CA PHE A 105 -7.34 1.49 10.82
C PHE A 105 -6.98 1.96 12.22
N ARG A 106 -6.92 3.28 12.46
CA ARG A 106 -6.64 3.92 13.76
C ARG A 106 -5.38 3.38 14.46
N MET A 107 -4.37 2.98 13.70
CA MET A 107 -3.20 2.30 14.27
C MET A 107 -1.96 3.18 14.39
N GLY A 108 -1.93 4.37 13.78
CA GLY A 108 -0.71 5.18 13.76
C GLY A 108 0.52 4.37 13.33
N CYS A 109 0.40 3.58 12.27
CA CYS A 109 1.43 2.67 11.78
C CYS A 109 1.82 3.01 10.35
N ALA A 110 3.11 2.85 10.07
CA ALA A 110 3.68 3.02 8.74
C ALA A 110 4.53 1.80 8.37
N LEU A 111 4.43 1.37 7.11
CA LEU A 111 5.26 0.31 6.56
C LEU A 111 6.46 0.94 5.86
N LEU A 112 7.68 0.57 6.28
CA LEU A 112 8.90 0.91 5.59
C LEU A 112 9.07 -0.02 4.40
N VAL A 113 9.19 0.56 3.21
CA VAL A 113 9.38 -0.14 1.94
C VAL A 113 10.58 0.41 1.20
N ASP A 114 11.17 -0.38 0.30
CA ASP A 114 12.40 0.01 -0.41
C ASP A 114 12.16 1.17 -1.38
N ARG A 115 11.01 1.19 -2.05
CA ARG A 115 10.59 2.30 -2.92
C ARG A 115 9.14 2.19 -3.34
N SER A 116 8.57 3.30 -3.78
CA SER A 116 7.30 3.34 -4.49
C SER A 116 7.51 3.05 -5.98
N LEU A 117 6.66 2.20 -6.56
CA LEU A 117 6.64 1.87 -7.98
C LEU A 117 5.54 2.62 -8.75
N GLY A 118 4.87 3.57 -8.08
CA GLY A 118 3.77 4.35 -8.65
C GLY A 118 2.46 3.56 -8.77
N LEU A 119 1.51 4.16 -9.45
CA LEU A 119 0.21 3.55 -9.66
C LEU A 119 0.27 2.46 -10.74
N ARG A 120 -0.40 1.35 -10.48
CA ARG A 120 -0.56 0.23 -11.40
C ARG A 120 -2.03 0.01 -11.69
N ASN A 121 -2.36 -0.18 -12.96
CA ASN A 121 -3.71 -0.52 -13.37
C ASN A 121 -3.88 -2.03 -13.37
N LEU A 122 -4.83 -2.56 -12.58
CA LEU A 122 -5.12 -3.99 -12.52
C LEU A 122 -5.56 -4.59 -13.85
N GLU A 123 -6.18 -3.80 -14.73
CA GLU A 123 -6.59 -4.27 -16.05
C GLU A 123 -5.39 -4.68 -16.94
N GLN A 124 -4.19 -4.17 -16.63
CA GLN A 124 -2.95 -4.51 -17.31
C GLN A 124 -2.23 -5.71 -16.70
N LEU A 125 -2.73 -6.23 -15.59
CA LEU A 125 -2.18 -7.35 -14.86
C LEU A 125 -3.06 -8.59 -15.06
N ARG A 126 -2.40 -9.74 -15.16
CA ARG A 126 -3.08 -11.03 -15.28
C ARG A 126 -3.22 -11.68 -13.89
N PRO A 127 -4.44 -12.02 -13.45
CA PRO A 127 -4.60 -12.78 -12.22
C PRO A 127 -3.84 -14.11 -12.26
N LEU A 128 -3.17 -14.45 -11.17
CA LEU A 128 -2.47 -15.71 -10.98
C LEU A 128 -3.19 -16.58 -9.97
N ALA A 129 -3.01 -17.90 -10.07
CA ALA A 129 -3.48 -18.81 -9.04
C ALA A 129 -2.79 -18.50 -7.70
N PRO A 130 -3.52 -18.55 -6.56
CA PRO A 130 -2.92 -18.33 -5.25
C PRO A 130 -1.80 -19.33 -4.98
N ALA A 131 -0.71 -18.86 -4.38
CA ALA A 131 0.33 -19.76 -3.91
C ALA A 131 -0.21 -20.66 -2.79
N ALA A 132 0.30 -21.90 -2.71
CA ALA A 132 -0.10 -22.86 -1.69
C ALA A 132 0.15 -22.37 -0.25
N SER A 133 1.15 -21.48 -0.08
CA SER A 133 1.56 -20.88 1.19
C SER A 133 1.01 -19.46 1.39
N ARG A 134 -0.15 -19.14 0.80
CA ARG A 134 -0.71 -17.80 0.90
C ARG A 134 -1.05 -17.44 2.34
N VAL A 135 -0.48 -16.32 2.80
CA VAL A 135 -0.78 -15.75 4.12
C VAL A 135 -2.07 -14.92 4.08
N PRO A 136 -2.75 -14.71 5.25
CA PRO A 136 -4.04 -14.02 5.28
C PRO A 136 -4.04 -12.61 4.71
N TRP A 137 -2.92 -11.90 4.80
CA TRP A 137 -2.79 -10.52 4.31
C TRP A 137 -2.43 -10.40 2.82
N VAL A 138 -2.34 -11.50 2.08
CA VAL A 138 -2.25 -11.50 0.62
C VAL A 138 -3.65 -11.77 0.05
N ARG A 139 -4.26 -10.75 -0.55
CA ARG A 139 -5.61 -10.85 -1.13
C ARG A 139 -5.61 -11.61 -2.44
N ALA A 140 -4.68 -11.27 -3.32
CA ALA A 140 -4.55 -11.84 -4.66
C ALA A 140 -3.12 -11.74 -5.16
N GLU A 141 -2.81 -12.45 -6.24
CA GLU A 141 -1.54 -12.37 -6.92
C GLU A 141 -1.77 -12.10 -8.42
N TYR A 142 -0.87 -11.35 -9.02
CA TYR A 142 -0.93 -10.96 -10.44
C TYR A 142 0.44 -11.12 -11.10
N GLY A 143 0.42 -11.28 -12.42
CA GLY A 143 1.61 -11.21 -13.26
C GLY A 143 1.49 -10.07 -14.26
N ASP A 144 2.59 -9.36 -14.51
CA ASP A 144 2.65 -8.38 -15.58
C ASP A 144 3.22 -8.98 -16.87
N LYS A 145 3.29 -8.16 -17.91
CA LYS A 145 3.82 -8.56 -19.23
C LYS A 145 5.32 -8.87 -19.22
N GLU A 146 6.02 -8.36 -18.22
CA GLU A 146 7.47 -8.52 -18.05
C GLU A 146 7.81 -9.75 -17.20
N GLY A 147 6.78 -10.48 -16.73
CA GLY A 147 6.94 -11.68 -15.92
C GLY A 147 7.10 -11.41 -14.42
N MET A 148 6.96 -10.16 -13.98
CA MET A 148 7.00 -9.81 -12.56
C MET A 148 5.73 -10.26 -11.87
N ARG A 149 5.89 -10.87 -10.69
CA ARG A 149 4.77 -11.26 -9.82
C ARG A 149 4.48 -10.17 -8.81
N TRP A 150 3.21 -9.81 -8.70
CA TRP A 150 2.69 -8.82 -7.78
C TRP A 150 1.79 -9.47 -6.74
N LYS A 151 2.01 -9.16 -5.48
CA LYS A 151 1.14 -9.58 -4.38
C LYS A 151 0.26 -8.43 -3.94
N GLU A 152 -1.03 -8.61 -3.86
CA GLU A 152 -1.94 -7.58 -3.37
C GLU A 152 -2.06 -7.68 -1.84
N LEU A 153 -1.64 -6.63 -1.15
CA LEU A 153 -1.73 -6.52 0.29
C LEU A 153 -3.18 -6.26 0.72
N HIS A 154 -3.65 -7.02 1.69
CA HIS A 154 -4.90 -6.78 2.39
C HIS A 154 -4.59 -6.17 3.75
N VAL A 155 -4.54 -4.84 3.83
CA VAL A 155 -4.13 -4.13 5.04
C VAL A 155 -5.03 -4.47 6.22
N ALA A 156 -6.36 -4.57 6.01
CA ALA A 156 -7.30 -4.94 7.07
C ALA A 156 -6.99 -6.31 7.69
N GLN A 157 -6.48 -7.26 6.92
CA GLN A 157 -6.06 -8.57 7.45
C GLN A 157 -4.68 -8.49 8.11
N LEU A 158 -3.75 -7.71 7.56
CA LEU A 158 -2.43 -7.53 8.14
C LEU A 158 -2.51 -6.95 9.56
N VAL A 159 -3.29 -5.89 9.75
CA VAL A 159 -3.41 -5.20 11.04
C VAL A 159 -4.16 -6.01 12.11
N GLN A 160 -4.81 -7.10 11.74
CA GLN A 160 -5.45 -8.04 12.66
C GLN A 160 -4.56 -9.21 13.07
N GLN A 161 -3.40 -9.37 12.43
CA GLN A 161 -2.50 -10.47 12.77
C GLN A 161 -1.87 -10.25 14.14
N PRO A 162 -1.93 -11.25 15.05
CA PRO A 162 -1.31 -11.14 16.36
C PRO A 162 0.19 -10.83 16.27
N GLU A 163 0.88 -11.40 15.29
CA GLU A 163 2.31 -11.16 15.03
C GLU A 163 2.60 -9.70 14.68
N PHE A 164 1.75 -9.08 13.87
CA PHE A 164 1.88 -7.66 13.50
C PHE A 164 1.60 -6.73 14.69
N LEU A 165 0.67 -7.10 15.55
CA LEU A 165 0.32 -6.33 16.74
C LEU A 165 1.34 -6.48 17.88
N ALA A 166 2.11 -7.57 17.88
CA ALA A 166 3.10 -7.88 18.90
C ALA A 166 4.48 -7.26 18.57
N ALA A 167 4.55 -5.94 18.43
CA ALA A 167 5.80 -5.23 18.19
C ALA A 167 6.76 -5.25 19.38
N GLY A 168 6.25 -5.43 20.60
CA GLY A 168 7.05 -5.68 21.80
C GLY A 168 7.60 -7.10 21.82
N ALA A 169 8.85 -7.24 22.29
CA ALA A 169 9.50 -8.54 22.46
C ALA A 169 9.01 -9.24 23.74
#